data_89df0685781f0b9958d239fba46f9b1d
#
_entry.id   89df0685781f0b9958d239fba46f9b1d
#
_cell.length_a   1.000
_cell.length_b   1.000
_cell.length_c   1.000
_cell.angle_alpha   90.00
_cell.angle_beta   90.00
_cell.angle_gamma   90.00
#
_symmetry.space_group_name_H-M   'P 1'
#
loop_
_entity.id
_entity.type
_entity.pdbx_description
1 polymer ?
#
loop_
_entity_poly.entity_id
_entity_poly.type
_entity_poly.pdbx_seq_one_letter_code
_entity_poly.pdbx_strand_id
1 'polypeptide(L)'
;MIEIETRVLSEGDWKMWRELRLAALAEAAYAFGSRLADWQGEGDREERWRGRLAIPGSYNIIGMLDGQPVGMASGVPTAQDGVVELISMYVAPVGRGRSVGDHLVRAVEQWARLVGAETLRLAVVEGNRNAWALYRRNGFRDTGELGDLMPDGVRREHIMAKALVA
;
A
#
# COMPACT_ATOMS: atom_id res chain seq x y z
N MET A 1 -22.75 -11.04 9.03
CA MET A 1 -22.00 -10.03 8.25
C MET A 1 -20.55 -9.99 8.74
N ILE A 2 -19.60 -10.11 7.83
CA ILE A 2 -18.20 -10.06 8.19
C ILE A 2 -17.77 -8.60 8.18
N GLU A 3 -17.27 -8.13 9.31
CA GLU A 3 -16.77 -6.76 9.43
C GLU A 3 -15.26 -6.71 9.12
N ILE A 4 -14.88 -5.70 8.36
CA ILE A 4 -13.48 -5.40 8.12
C ILE A 4 -13.04 -4.41 9.19
N GLU A 5 -12.07 -4.84 9.98
CA GLU A 5 -11.48 -4.00 11.02
C GLU A 5 -10.15 -3.45 10.53
N THR A 6 -9.90 -2.17 10.74
CA THR A 6 -8.64 -1.53 10.42
C THR A 6 -7.82 -1.39 11.69
N ARG A 7 -6.59 -1.92 11.66
CA ARG A 7 -5.65 -1.75 12.77
C ARG A 7 -4.51 -0.85 12.33
N VAL A 8 -4.28 0.22 13.07
CA VAL A 8 -3.14 1.13 12.84
C VAL A 8 -1.93 0.55 13.55
N LEU A 9 -0.82 0.43 12.82
CA LEU A 9 0.40 -0.18 13.35
C LEU A 9 1.43 0.85 13.80
N SER A 10 2.16 0.50 14.85
CA SER A 10 3.36 1.18 15.29
C SER A 10 4.56 0.24 15.13
N GLU A 11 5.77 0.70 15.49
CA GLU A 11 6.99 -0.12 15.39
C GLU A 11 6.89 -1.46 16.11
N GLY A 12 6.14 -1.50 17.24
CA GLY A 12 5.96 -2.72 18.02
C GLY A 12 5.20 -3.83 17.27
N ASP A 13 4.46 -3.47 16.22
CA ASP A 13 3.66 -4.40 15.44
C ASP A 13 4.41 -4.95 14.22
N TRP A 14 5.73 -4.80 14.17
CA TRP A 14 6.56 -5.14 13.01
C TRP A 14 6.42 -6.58 12.55
N LYS A 15 6.18 -7.54 13.46
CA LYS A 15 6.03 -8.95 13.09
C LYS A 15 4.81 -9.18 12.21
N MET A 16 3.70 -8.56 12.54
CA MET A 16 2.45 -8.65 11.77
C MET A 16 2.64 -8.04 10.38
N TRP A 17 3.27 -6.87 10.31
CA TRP A 17 3.60 -6.23 9.04
C TRP A 17 4.53 -7.11 8.19
N ARG A 18 5.58 -7.65 8.81
CA ARG A 18 6.55 -8.52 8.15
C ARG A 18 5.89 -9.70 7.45
N GLU A 19 5.00 -10.40 8.16
CA GLU A 19 4.34 -11.59 7.62
C GLU A 19 3.53 -11.28 6.36
N LEU A 20 2.74 -10.23 6.40
CA LEU A 20 1.95 -9.80 5.24
C LEU A 20 2.84 -9.30 4.11
N ARG A 21 3.89 -8.55 4.41
CA ARG A 21 4.78 -8.01 3.39
C ARG A 21 5.55 -9.11 2.67
N LEU A 22 6.06 -10.09 3.41
CA LEU A 22 6.74 -11.23 2.80
C LEU A 22 5.79 -12.05 1.93
N ALA A 23 4.56 -12.26 2.37
CA ALA A 23 3.54 -12.94 1.59
C ALA A 23 3.22 -12.16 0.30
N ALA A 24 3.11 -10.85 0.38
CA ALA A 24 2.84 -9.99 -0.77
C ALA A 24 3.95 -10.08 -1.80
N LEU A 25 5.21 -9.98 -1.36
CA LEU A 25 6.37 -10.04 -2.25
C LEU A 25 6.55 -11.43 -2.86
N ALA A 26 6.20 -12.48 -2.14
CA ALA A 26 6.27 -13.86 -2.66
C ALA A 26 5.21 -14.12 -3.73
N GLU A 27 3.98 -13.61 -3.53
CA GLU A 27 2.86 -13.87 -4.43
C GLU A 27 2.86 -12.93 -5.65
N ALA A 28 3.15 -11.66 -5.43
CA ALA A 28 2.94 -10.62 -6.44
C ALA A 28 4.15 -9.70 -6.57
N ALA A 29 5.34 -10.27 -6.68
CA ALA A 29 6.57 -9.51 -6.84
C ALA A 29 6.52 -8.50 -8.00
N TYR A 30 5.79 -8.85 -9.07
CA TYR A 30 5.61 -7.98 -10.22
C TYR A 30 4.86 -6.68 -9.91
N ALA A 31 4.11 -6.64 -8.81
CA ALA A 31 3.30 -5.47 -8.43
C ALA A 31 4.05 -4.50 -7.51
N PHE A 32 5.27 -4.84 -7.09
CA PHE A 32 6.03 -4.05 -6.15
C PHE A 32 7.43 -3.74 -6.67
N GLY A 33 7.95 -2.57 -6.30
CA GLY A 33 9.30 -2.17 -6.64
C GLY A 33 10.40 -2.87 -5.85
N SER A 34 10.04 -3.67 -4.84
CA SER A 34 10.97 -4.44 -4.01
C SER A 34 10.90 -5.91 -4.37
N ARG A 35 12.01 -6.62 -4.19
CA ARG A 35 12.09 -8.06 -4.39
C ARG A 35 12.00 -8.78 -3.05
N LEU A 36 11.41 -9.97 -3.06
CA LEU A 36 11.35 -10.82 -1.86
C LEU A 36 12.76 -11.07 -1.29
N ALA A 37 13.74 -11.34 -2.16
CA ALA A 37 15.11 -11.63 -1.74
C ALA A 37 15.74 -10.47 -0.94
N ASP A 38 15.33 -9.22 -1.20
CA ASP A 38 15.87 -8.05 -0.50
C ASP A 38 15.44 -8.02 0.97
N TRP A 39 14.40 -8.77 1.32
CA TRP A 39 13.82 -8.81 2.66
C TRP A 39 13.98 -10.17 3.32
N GLN A 40 14.78 -11.06 2.75
CA GLN A 40 15.12 -12.36 3.31
C GLN A 40 16.60 -12.40 3.70
N GLY A 41 16.97 -13.38 4.50
CA GLY A 41 18.35 -13.54 4.95
C GLY A 41 18.84 -12.31 5.69
N GLU A 42 19.89 -11.67 5.19
CA GLU A 42 20.47 -10.46 5.81
C GLU A 42 19.54 -9.25 5.75
N GLY A 43 18.59 -9.22 4.82
CA GLY A 43 17.57 -8.19 4.71
C GLY A 43 16.42 -8.36 5.72
N ASP A 44 16.31 -9.51 6.34
CA ASP A 44 15.24 -9.82 7.31
C ASP A 44 15.72 -9.52 8.72
N ARG A 45 15.68 -8.25 9.10
CA ARG A 45 16.14 -7.80 10.42
C ARG A 45 15.06 -6.99 11.11
N GLU A 46 14.89 -7.21 12.40
CA GLU A 46 13.89 -6.50 13.22
C GLU A 46 14.01 -4.98 13.07
N GLU A 47 15.22 -4.44 13.16
CA GLU A 47 15.47 -3.00 13.06
C GLU A 47 15.00 -2.41 11.73
N ARG A 48 15.12 -3.18 10.66
CA ARG A 48 14.71 -2.77 9.32
C ARG A 48 13.18 -2.77 9.19
N TRP A 49 12.53 -3.76 9.76
CA TRP A 49 11.06 -3.82 9.78
C TRP A 49 10.48 -2.71 10.64
N ARG A 50 11.08 -2.47 11.82
CA ARG A 50 10.67 -1.36 12.68
C ARG A 50 10.87 -0.02 11.97
N GLY A 51 12.00 0.15 11.29
CA GLY A 51 12.29 1.37 10.53
C GLY A 51 11.26 1.65 9.45
N ARG A 52 10.76 0.61 8.79
CA ARG A 52 9.70 0.77 7.78
C ARG A 52 8.41 1.34 8.39
N LEU A 53 8.06 0.91 9.60
CA LEU A 53 6.88 1.43 10.29
C LEU A 53 7.12 2.78 10.96
N ALA A 54 8.38 3.17 11.12
CA ALA A 54 8.78 4.42 11.75
C ALA A 54 9.07 5.55 10.76
N ILE A 55 8.78 5.37 9.47
CA ILE A 55 8.93 6.44 8.49
C ILE A 55 8.16 7.67 8.97
N PRO A 56 8.83 8.85 9.11
CA PRO A 56 8.19 10.03 9.65
C PRO A 56 6.91 10.40 8.90
N GLY A 57 5.82 10.59 9.65
CA GLY A 57 4.53 10.93 9.08
C GLY A 57 3.80 9.80 8.39
N SER A 58 4.31 8.57 8.44
CA SER A 58 3.64 7.44 7.80
C SER A 58 2.43 6.95 8.59
N TYR A 59 1.46 6.45 7.85
CA TYR A 59 0.25 5.84 8.37
C TYR A 59 0.19 4.41 7.84
N ASN A 60 0.39 3.42 8.71
CA ASN A 60 0.51 2.02 8.33
C ASN A 60 -0.66 1.25 8.91
N ILE A 61 -1.41 0.55 8.07
CA ILE A 61 -2.63 -0.16 8.50
C ILE A 61 -2.67 -1.58 8.00
N ILE A 62 -3.39 -2.40 8.76
CA ILE A 62 -3.73 -3.76 8.39
C ILE A 62 -5.25 -3.89 8.41
N GLY A 63 -5.81 -4.53 7.39
CA GLY A 63 -7.20 -4.94 7.36
C GLY A 63 -7.35 -6.32 7.97
N MET A 64 -8.31 -6.45 8.89
CA MET A 64 -8.58 -7.69 9.62
C MET A 64 -9.96 -8.21 9.25
N LEU A 65 -10.07 -9.52 9.05
CA LEU A 65 -11.35 -10.23 8.93
C LEU A 65 -11.38 -11.33 9.98
N ASP A 66 -12.40 -11.31 10.84
CA ASP A 66 -12.54 -12.30 11.92
C ASP A 66 -11.26 -12.45 12.76
N GLY A 67 -10.61 -11.34 13.05
CA GLY A 67 -9.39 -11.32 13.84
C GLY A 67 -8.12 -11.75 13.11
N GLN A 68 -8.20 -11.98 11.79
CA GLN A 68 -7.04 -12.38 10.99
C GLN A 68 -6.58 -11.26 10.06
N PRO A 69 -5.26 -10.98 10.01
CA PRO A 69 -4.74 -10.03 9.04
C PRO A 69 -4.93 -10.54 7.61
N VAL A 70 -5.58 -9.76 6.76
CA VAL A 70 -5.86 -10.15 5.38
C VAL A 70 -5.45 -9.11 4.35
N GLY A 71 -4.96 -7.96 4.78
CA GLY A 71 -4.52 -6.92 3.87
C GLY A 71 -3.69 -5.87 4.57
N MET A 72 -2.99 -5.07 3.79
CA MET A 72 -2.13 -4.00 4.29
C MET A 72 -2.13 -2.81 3.34
N ALA A 73 -1.85 -1.64 3.86
CA ALA A 73 -1.63 -0.43 3.08
C ALA A 73 -0.90 0.59 3.93
N SER A 74 -0.24 1.54 3.27
CA SER A 74 0.38 2.67 3.96
C SER A 74 0.10 3.96 3.22
N GLY A 75 0.03 5.05 3.98
CA GLY A 75 0.11 6.40 3.46
C GLY A 75 1.41 7.04 3.93
N VAL A 76 2.11 7.71 3.05
CA VAL A 76 3.38 8.37 3.39
C VAL A 76 3.43 9.77 2.80
N PRO A 77 4.11 10.73 3.49
CA PRO A 77 4.39 12.02 2.90
C PRO A 77 5.32 11.87 1.69
N THR A 78 5.31 12.86 0.81
CA THR A 78 6.25 12.95 -0.32
C THR A 78 7.08 14.23 -0.19
N ALA A 79 8.07 14.37 -1.05
CA ALA A 79 8.88 15.60 -1.09
C ALA A 79 8.07 16.81 -1.58
N GLN A 80 6.92 16.59 -2.21
CA GLN A 80 6.05 17.64 -2.69
C GLN A 80 5.01 18.00 -1.64
N ASP A 81 4.95 19.28 -1.25
CA ASP A 81 3.97 19.76 -0.28
C ASP A 81 2.53 19.51 -0.77
N GLY A 82 1.68 19.06 0.14
CA GLY A 82 0.28 18.78 -0.16
C GLY A 82 0.03 17.45 -0.87
N VAL A 83 1.09 16.71 -1.20
CA VAL A 83 0.96 15.41 -1.88
C VAL A 83 1.43 14.30 -0.95
N VAL A 84 0.55 13.33 -0.72
CA VAL A 84 0.86 12.09 0.01
C VAL A 84 0.68 10.90 -0.92
N GLU A 85 1.26 9.78 -0.56
CA GLU A 85 1.28 8.61 -1.44
C GLU A 85 0.76 7.36 -0.73
N LEU A 86 -0.05 6.59 -1.45
CA LEU A 86 -0.49 5.26 -1.03
C LEU A 86 0.55 4.26 -1.54
N ILE A 87 1.10 3.48 -0.61
CA ILE A 87 2.11 2.45 -0.93
C ILE A 87 1.78 1.14 -0.22
N SER A 88 2.45 0.08 -0.60
CA SER A 88 2.37 -1.25 0.04
C SER A 88 0.95 -1.82 0.11
N MET A 89 0.14 -1.55 -0.91
CA MET A 89 -1.23 -2.06 -0.98
C MET A 89 -1.24 -3.54 -1.34
N TYR A 90 -1.83 -4.36 -0.49
CA TYR A 90 -1.95 -5.80 -0.72
C TYR A 90 -3.16 -6.37 -0.01
N VAL A 91 -3.86 -7.28 -0.66
CA VAL A 91 -4.93 -8.08 -0.07
C VAL A 91 -4.59 -9.55 -0.27
N ALA A 92 -4.49 -10.29 0.83
CA ALA A 92 -4.22 -11.72 0.79
C ALA A 92 -5.38 -12.48 0.13
N PRO A 93 -5.12 -13.67 -0.45
CA PRO A 93 -6.17 -14.44 -1.15
C PRO A 93 -7.46 -14.62 -0.33
N VAL A 94 -7.34 -14.89 0.97
CA VAL A 94 -8.50 -15.09 1.85
C VAL A 94 -9.38 -13.84 2.01
N GLY A 95 -8.82 -12.66 1.77
CA GLY A 95 -9.55 -11.39 1.88
C GLY A 95 -10.14 -10.89 0.57
N ARG A 96 -9.82 -11.54 -0.56
CA ARG A 96 -10.25 -11.08 -1.88
C ARG A 96 -11.74 -11.30 -2.10
N GLY A 97 -12.37 -10.40 -2.85
CA GLY A 97 -13.79 -10.45 -3.12
C GLY A 97 -14.67 -10.03 -1.93
N ARG A 98 -14.08 -9.44 -0.90
CA ARG A 98 -14.76 -9.04 0.34
C ARG A 98 -14.65 -7.55 0.64
N SER A 99 -14.28 -6.74 -0.36
CA SER A 99 -14.14 -5.29 -0.25
C SER A 99 -13.01 -4.82 0.67
N VAL A 100 -12.05 -5.67 0.99
CA VAL A 100 -10.92 -5.31 1.85
C VAL A 100 -10.06 -4.23 1.18
N GLY A 101 -9.79 -4.38 -0.13
CA GLY A 101 -9.02 -3.38 -0.87
C GLY A 101 -9.66 -2.01 -0.85
N ASP A 102 -10.97 -1.94 -1.11
CA ASP A 102 -11.71 -0.68 -1.06
C ASP A 102 -11.65 -0.05 0.32
N HIS A 103 -11.79 -0.86 1.35
CA HIS A 103 -11.72 -0.41 2.74
C HIS A 103 -10.36 0.21 3.07
N LEU A 104 -9.28 -0.45 2.65
CA LEU A 104 -7.92 0.03 2.90
C LEU A 104 -7.63 1.34 2.14
N VAL A 105 -8.02 1.41 0.88
CA VAL A 105 -7.84 2.63 0.07
C VAL A 105 -8.58 3.81 0.70
N ARG A 106 -9.82 3.60 1.14
CA ARG A 106 -10.63 4.64 1.80
C ARG A 106 -10.04 5.08 3.13
N ALA A 107 -9.46 4.16 3.89
CA ALA A 107 -8.81 4.49 5.15
C ALA A 107 -7.58 5.38 4.94
N VAL A 108 -6.76 5.07 3.93
CA VAL A 108 -5.61 5.91 3.59
C VAL A 108 -6.06 7.28 3.06
N GLU A 109 -7.11 7.32 2.26
CA GLU A 109 -7.67 8.59 1.78
C GLU A 109 -8.17 9.45 2.95
N GLN A 110 -8.87 8.84 3.91
CA GLN A 110 -9.35 9.56 5.08
C GLN A 110 -8.19 10.15 5.89
N TRP A 111 -7.13 9.37 6.08
CA TRP A 111 -5.92 9.85 6.72
C TRP A 111 -5.31 11.03 5.94
N ALA A 112 -5.23 10.92 4.62
CA ALA A 112 -4.68 11.97 3.78
C ALA A 112 -5.45 13.28 3.96
N ARG A 113 -6.78 13.22 4.03
CA ARG A 113 -7.62 14.40 4.29
C ARG A 113 -7.38 14.96 5.69
N LEU A 114 -7.22 14.10 6.69
CA LEU A 114 -6.97 14.54 8.07
C LEU A 114 -5.64 15.27 8.24
N VAL A 115 -4.61 14.89 7.49
CA VAL A 115 -3.32 15.58 7.52
C VAL A 115 -3.25 16.79 6.59
N GLY A 116 -4.37 17.13 5.94
CA GLY A 116 -4.46 18.32 5.10
C GLY A 116 -3.88 18.17 3.70
N ALA A 117 -3.68 16.95 3.22
CA ALA A 117 -3.18 16.73 1.88
C ALA A 117 -4.20 17.19 0.82
N GLU A 118 -3.71 17.72 -0.28
CA GLU A 118 -4.53 18.14 -1.41
C GLU A 118 -4.66 17.04 -2.46
N THR A 119 -3.67 16.16 -2.52
CA THR A 119 -3.61 15.08 -3.51
C THR A 119 -3.10 13.81 -2.86
N LEU A 120 -3.76 12.71 -3.18
CA LEU A 120 -3.28 11.35 -2.86
C LEU A 120 -2.88 10.70 -4.18
N ARG A 121 -1.64 10.26 -4.27
CA ARG A 121 -1.13 9.58 -5.46
C ARG A 121 -0.68 8.17 -5.14
N LEU A 122 -0.50 7.37 -6.18
CA LEU A 122 0.05 6.02 -6.09
C LEU A 122 0.77 5.67 -7.39
N ALA A 123 1.61 4.65 -7.32
CA ALA A 123 2.22 4.05 -8.48
C ALA A 123 1.64 2.64 -8.67
N VAL A 124 1.24 2.32 -9.88
CA VAL A 124 0.68 1.01 -10.22
C VAL A 124 1.38 0.46 -11.45
N VAL A 125 1.75 -0.82 -11.39
CA VAL A 125 2.46 -1.48 -12.49
C VAL A 125 1.49 -1.72 -13.65
N GLU A 126 1.96 -1.46 -14.86
CA GLU A 126 1.18 -1.78 -16.06
C GLU A 126 0.86 -3.28 -16.11
N GLY A 127 -0.35 -3.60 -16.54
CA GLY A 127 -0.83 -4.99 -16.58
C GLY A 127 -1.48 -5.49 -15.30
N ASN A 128 -1.35 -4.77 -14.19
CA ASN A 128 -2.01 -5.12 -12.93
C ASN A 128 -3.47 -4.64 -12.96
N ARG A 129 -4.31 -5.36 -13.70
CA ARG A 129 -5.69 -4.96 -13.99
C ARG A 129 -6.57 -4.83 -12.75
N ASN A 130 -6.40 -5.73 -11.78
CA ASN A 130 -7.20 -5.70 -10.55
C ASN A 130 -6.91 -4.45 -9.72
N ALA A 131 -5.64 -4.08 -9.63
CA ALA A 131 -5.24 -2.86 -8.93
C ALA A 131 -5.76 -1.61 -9.66
N TRP A 132 -5.61 -1.55 -10.98
CA TRP A 132 -6.15 -0.44 -11.77
C TRP A 132 -7.66 -0.27 -11.55
N ALA A 133 -8.42 -1.36 -11.58
CA ALA A 133 -9.86 -1.33 -11.36
C ALA A 133 -10.20 -0.82 -9.96
N LEU A 134 -9.48 -1.32 -8.95
CA LEU A 134 -9.65 -0.88 -7.56
C LEU A 134 -9.46 0.63 -7.43
N TYR A 135 -8.37 1.14 -7.98
CA TYR A 135 -8.04 2.56 -7.87
C TYR A 135 -9.01 3.44 -8.65
N ARG A 136 -9.38 3.04 -9.87
CA ARG A 136 -10.34 3.78 -10.69
C ARG A 136 -11.70 3.91 -10.01
N ARG A 137 -12.23 2.83 -9.46
CA ARG A 137 -13.54 2.90 -8.78
C ARG A 137 -13.51 3.70 -7.49
N ASN A 138 -12.31 3.92 -6.93
CA ASN A 138 -12.12 4.78 -5.77
C ASN A 138 -11.73 6.21 -6.15
N GLY A 139 -11.84 6.58 -7.43
CA GLY A 139 -11.70 7.95 -7.90
C GLY A 139 -10.30 8.37 -8.35
N PHE A 140 -9.36 7.45 -8.41
CA PHE A 140 -8.02 7.74 -8.94
C PHE A 140 -8.04 7.78 -10.46
N ARG A 141 -7.22 8.67 -11.03
CA ARG A 141 -7.06 8.82 -12.47
C ARG A 141 -5.60 8.68 -12.87
N ASP A 142 -5.36 8.10 -14.04
CA ASP A 142 -4.03 8.04 -14.62
C ASP A 142 -3.58 9.46 -14.97
N THR A 143 -2.43 9.88 -14.43
CA THR A 143 -1.88 11.22 -14.68
C THR A 143 -1.14 11.32 -16.00
N GLY A 144 -0.83 10.19 -16.64
CA GLY A 144 0.05 10.15 -17.79
C GLY A 144 1.55 10.16 -17.42
N GLU A 145 1.87 10.36 -16.15
CA GLU A 145 3.25 10.31 -15.67
C GLU A 145 3.67 8.86 -15.45
N LEU A 146 4.90 8.55 -15.83
CA LEU A 146 5.49 7.22 -15.59
C LEU A 146 6.33 7.25 -14.32
N GLY A 147 6.24 6.16 -13.54
CA GLY A 147 7.08 5.95 -12.38
C GLY A 147 8.30 5.10 -12.70
N ASP A 148 8.71 4.30 -11.74
CA ASP A 148 9.94 3.52 -11.84
C ASP A 148 9.79 2.32 -12.79
N LEU A 149 10.92 1.94 -13.37
CA LEU A 149 11.05 0.67 -14.07
C LEU A 149 11.09 -0.44 -13.03
N MET A 150 10.33 -1.52 -13.27
CA MET A 150 10.28 -2.64 -12.34
C MET A 150 11.56 -3.47 -12.38
N PRO A 151 11.80 -4.30 -11.35
CA PRO A 151 12.99 -5.16 -11.30
C PRO A 151 13.17 -6.09 -12.49
N ASP A 152 12.10 -6.41 -13.24
CA ASP A 152 12.18 -7.23 -14.45
C ASP A 152 12.79 -6.47 -15.63
N GLY A 153 12.97 -5.16 -15.52
CA GLY A 153 13.55 -4.32 -16.58
C GLY A 153 12.62 -4.07 -17.76
N VAL A 154 11.35 -4.48 -17.67
CA VAL A 154 10.38 -4.40 -18.76
C VAL A 154 9.16 -3.58 -18.38
N ARG A 155 8.52 -3.90 -17.25
CA ARG A 155 7.30 -3.22 -16.80
C ARG A 155 7.63 -1.91 -16.12
N ARG A 156 6.76 -0.92 -16.33
CA ARG A 156 6.85 0.38 -15.68
C ARG A 156 5.64 0.64 -14.82
N GLU A 157 5.87 1.46 -13.80
CA GLU A 157 4.79 2.00 -13.01
C GLU A 157 4.14 3.18 -13.74
N HIS A 158 2.84 3.33 -13.53
CA HIS A 158 2.06 4.50 -13.92
C HIS A 158 1.60 5.23 -12.67
N ILE A 159 1.69 6.54 -12.68
CA ILE A 159 1.26 7.35 -11.55
C ILE A 159 -0.21 7.67 -11.69
N MET A 160 -1.00 7.30 -10.69
CA MET A 160 -2.40 7.68 -10.57
C MET A 160 -2.56 8.66 -9.42
N ALA A 161 -3.55 9.52 -9.50
CA ALA A 161 -3.79 10.52 -8.47
C ALA A 161 -5.27 10.78 -8.27
N LYS A 162 -5.61 11.22 -7.06
CA LYS A 162 -6.94 11.68 -6.70
C LYS A 162 -6.84 13.01 -5.98
N ALA A 163 -7.58 14.01 -6.47
CA ALA A 163 -7.69 15.31 -5.80
C ALA A 163 -8.57 15.15 -4.56
N LEU A 164 -8.11 15.68 -3.43
CA LEU A 164 -8.80 15.59 -2.14
C LEU A 164 -9.51 16.86 -1.75
N VAL A 165 -9.22 17.98 -2.42
CA VAL A 165 -9.90 19.24 -2.17
C VAL A 165 -11.21 19.28 -2.92
N ALA A 166 -12.21 19.80 -2.26
CA ALA A 166 -13.54 19.95 -2.85
C ALA A 166 -13.56 21.03 -3.91
#